data_fc448d85f1a6ec8789598b8310c0d017
#
_entry.id   fc448d85f1a6ec8789598b8310c0d017
#
_cell.length_a   1.000
_cell.length_b   1.000
_cell.length_c   1.000
_cell.angle_alpha   90.00
_cell.angle_beta   90.00
_cell.angle_gamma   90.00
#
_symmetry.space_group_name_H-M   'P 1'
#
loop_
_entity.id
_entity.type
_entity.pdbx_description
1 polymer ?
#
loop_
_entity_poly.entity_id
_entity_poly.type
_entity_poly.pdbx_seq_one_letter_code
_entity_poly.pdbx_strand_id
1 'polypeptide(L)'
;GNMMLRSWRKGKGLFLNRKDPEALANRIWEELGVVTPSTSFPVRRMSGGNVQKVLVGREIAQSPAVLMTAYAVRGLDINASYTIYDLINRQKERGVAVIYVGEDLDVLLELCDRIMVISSGKVTGMVDARTITKEEVGLLMTKSSRGEADE
;
A
#
# COMPACT_ATOMS: atom_id res chain seq x y z
N GLY A 1 -3.54 -20.04 5.58
CA GLY A 1 -4.86 -19.50 5.15
C GLY A 1 -4.75 -18.20 4.38
N ASN A 2 -4.08 -17.16 4.91
CA ASN A 2 -4.02 -15.82 4.28
C ASN A 2 -3.48 -15.82 2.85
N MET A 3 -2.46 -16.62 2.54
CA MET A 3 -1.88 -16.71 1.19
C MET A 3 -2.81 -17.34 0.17
N MET A 4 -3.86 -18.04 0.60
CA MET A 4 -4.84 -18.67 -0.27
C MET A 4 -5.96 -17.73 -0.72
N LEU A 5 -6.16 -16.58 -0.06
CA LEU A 5 -7.32 -15.72 -0.27
C LEU A 5 -7.49 -15.24 -1.73
N ARG A 6 -6.40 -15.11 -2.48
CA ARG A 6 -6.40 -14.68 -3.89
C ARG A 6 -6.24 -15.84 -4.89
N SER A 7 -5.86 -17.03 -4.45
CA SER A 7 -5.51 -18.15 -5.34
C SER A 7 -6.40 -19.39 -5.20
N TRP A 8 -7.28 -19.45 -4.21
CA TRP A 8 -8.09 -20.65 -3.94
C TRP A 8 -8.99 -21.07 -5.11
N ARG A 9 -9.40 -20.14 -5.99
CA ARG A 9 -10.21 -20.44 -7.19
C ARG A 9 -9.40 -20.85 -8.42
N LYS A 10 -8.05 -20.73 -8.38
CA LYS A 10 -7.20 -21.07 -9.53
C LYS A 10 -6.95 -22.58 -9.67
N GLY A 11 -7.33 -23.39 -8.71
CA GLY A 11 -7.22 -24.86 -8.76
C GLY A 11 -8.36 -25.49 -9.57
N LYS A 12 -8.00 -26.38 -10.50
CA LYS A 12 -8.96 -27.13 -11.34
C LYS A 12 -9.50 -28.42 -10.67
N GLY A 13 -9.41 -28.58 -9.36
CA GLY A 13 -9.78 -29.82 -8.66
C GLY A 13 -10.65 -29.63 -7.43
N LEU A 14 -11.24 -30.72 -6.94
CA LEU A 14 -12.00 -30.77 -5.68
C LEU A 14 -11.14 -30.52 -4.43
N PHE A 15 -9.82 -30.59 -4.54
CA PHE A 15 -8.88 -30.43 -3.43
C PHE A 15 -8.14 -29.10 -3.50
N LEU A 16 -7.99 -28.45 -2.33
CA LEU A 16 -7.20 -27.21 -2.19
C LEU A 16 -5.71 -27.52 -2.36
N ASN A 17 -5.09 -26.91 -3.37
CA ASN A 17 -3.62 -26.93 -3.50
C ASN A 17 -3.01 -26.03 -2.40
N ARG A 18 -2.23 -26.62 -1.49
CA ARG A 18 -1.54 -25.90 -0.41
C ARG A 18 -0.09 -25.57 -0.73
N LYS A 19 0.50 -26.21 -1.75
CA LYS A 19 1.94 -26.04 -2.09
C LYS A 19 2.25 -24.62 -2.57
N ASP A 20 1.44 -24.05 -3.47
CA ASP A 20 1.68 -22.71 -4.00
C ASP A 20 1.52 -21.62 -2.94
N PRO A 21 0.46 -21.63 -2.08
CA PRO A 21 0.36 -20.71 -0.94
C PRO A 21 1.49 -20.84 0.08
N GLU A 22 2.04 -22.01 0.29
CA GLU A 22 3.18 -22.24 1.19
C GLU A 22 4.47 -21.69 0.60
N ALA A 23 4.73 -21.96 -0.68
CA ALA A 23 5.87 -21.38 -1.40
C ALA A 23 5.81 -19.84 -1.41
N LEU A 24 4.62 -19.26 -1.63
CA LEU A 24 4.42 -17.82 -1.53
C LEU A 24 4.69 -17.29 -0.12
N ALA A 25 4.22 -18.00 0.92
CA ALA A 25 4.47 -17.61 2.31
C ALA A 25 5.96 -17.59 2.64
N ASN A 26 6.72 -18.61 2.21
CA ASN A 26 8.15 -18.69 2.43
C ASN A 26 8.89 -17.56 1.70
N ARG A 27 8.54 -17.28 0.44
CA ARG A 27 9.10 -16.17 -0.32
C ARG A 27 8.87 -14.82 0.35
N ILE A 28 7.64 -14.53 0.78
CA ILE A 28 7.31 -13.28 1.49
C ILE A 28 8.08 -13.20 2.81
N TRP A 29 8.20 -14.30 3.53
CA TRP A 29 8.93 -14.37 4.79
C TRP A 29 10.39 -13.99 4.61
N GLU A 30 11.05 -14.55 3.60
CA GLU A 30 12.46 -14.30 3.30
C GLU A 30 12.69 -12.91 2.69
N GLU A 31 11.95 -12.56 1.62
CA GLU A 31 12.17 -11.33 0.85
C GLU A 31 11.81 -10.06 1.63
N LEU A 32 10.78 -10.11 2.48
CA LEU A 32 10.30 -8.94 3.23
C LEU A 32 10.76 -8.93 4.69
N GLY A 33 11.57 -9.89 5.09
CA GLY A 33 12.07 -9.97 6.47
C GLY A 33 10.91 -10.01 7.49
N VAL A 34 9.92 -10.85 7.26
CA VAL A 34 8.80 -11.03 8.21
C VAL A 34 9.30 -11.79 9.43
N VAL A 35 9.26 -11.15 10.59
CA VAL A 35 9.70 -11.76 11.84
C VAL A 35 8.58 -12.59 12.43
N THR A 36 8.70 -13.91 12.33
CA THR A 36 7.74 -14.90 12.86
C THR A 36 8.44 -16.24 13.09
N PRO A 37 8.00 -17.04 14.07
CA PRO A 37 8.59 -18.37 14.33
C PRO A 37 8.48 -19.34 13.14
N SER A 38 7.45 -19.22 12.32
CA SER A 38 7.23 -20.04 11.12
C SER A 38 6.20 -19.42 10.20
N THR A 39 6.16 -19.85 8.93
CA THR A 39 5.12 -19.46 7.96
C THR A 39 3.72 -19.98 8.30
N SER A 40 3.62 -20.93 9.23
CA SER A 40 2.35 -21.41 9.79
C SER A 40 1.82 -20.59 10.95
N PHE A 41 2.61 -19.63 11.46
CA PHE A 41 2.23 -18.78 12.59
C PHE A 41 0.99 -17.94 12.26
N PRO A 42 0.01 -17.86 13.18
CA PRO A 42 -1.22 -17.11 12.95
C PRO A 42 -0.96 -15.61 12.79
N VAL A 43 -1.40 -15.02 11.68
CA VAL A 43 -1.24 -13.58 11.37
C VAL A 43 -1.77 -12.67 12.49
N ARG A 44 -2.85 -13.06 13.15
CA ARG A 44 -3.45 -12.33 14.30
C ARG A 44 -2.52 -12.18 15.52
N ARG A 45 -1.41 -12.91 15.56
CA ARG A 45 -0.41 -12.87 16.64
C ARG A 45 0.86 -12.14 16.23
N MET A 46 0.93 -11.65 15.00
CA MET A 46 2.08 -10.89 14.49
C MET A 46 1.98 -9.42 14.92
N SER A 47 3.12 -8.72 14.94
CA SER A 47 3.14 -7.27 15.06
C SER A 47 2.51 -6.59 13.84
N GLY A 48 2.06 -5.35 13.99
CA GLY A 48 1.45 -4.57 12.91
C GLY A 48 2.32 -4.53 11.65
N GLY A 49 3.62 -4.25 11.81
CA GLY A 49 4.57 -4.22 10.69
C GLY A 49 4.67 -5.55 9.94
N ASN A 50 4.71 -6.67 10.66
CA ASN A 50 4.73 -7.99 10.03
C ASN A 50 3.41 -8.31 9.33
N VAL A 51 2.27 -7.90 9.89
CA VAL A 51 0.96 -8.04 9.23
C VAL A 51 0.94 -7.26 7.92
N GLN A 52 1.42 -6.02 7.90
CA GLN A 52 1.47 -5.19 6.69
C GLN A 52 2.41 -5.76 5.63
N LYS A 53 3.60 -6.23 6.00
CA LYS A 53 4.51 -6.94 5.09
C LYS A 53 3.83 -8.15 4.43
N VAL A 54 3.14 -8.96 5.21
CA VAL A 54 2.38 -10.13 4.71
C VAL A 54 1.26 -9.70 3.76
N LEU A 55 0.51 -8.64 4.11
CA LEU A 55 -0.59 -8.13 3.31
C LEU A 55 -0.10 -7.57 1.97
N VAL A 56 0.85 -6.65 2.01
CA VAL A 56 1.40 -6.00 0.81
C VAL A 56 2.10 -7.03 -0.07
N GLY A 57 2.92 -7.91 0.49
CA GLY A 57 3.60 -8.98 -0.25
C GLY A 57 2.63 -9.91 -0.97
N ARG A 58 1.52 -10.27 -0.32
CA ARG A 58 0.46 -11.08 -0.94
C ARG A 58 -0.19 -10.39 -2.13
N GLU A 59 -0.51 -9.11 -2.02
CA GLU A 59 -1.16 -8.35 -3.09
C GLU A 59 -0.20 -8.13 -4.28
N ILE A 60 1.06 -7.77 -4.01
CA ILE A 60 2.10 -7.62 -5.03
C ILE A 60 2.37 -8.92 -5.79
N ALA A 61 2.34 -10.06 -5.10
CA ALA A 61 2.57 -11.37 -5.70
C ALA A 61 1.51 -11.78 -6.75
N GLN A 62 0.39 -11.06 -6.83
CA GLN A 62 -0.62 -11.25 -7.88
C GLN A 62 -0.24 -10.55 -9.20
N SER A 63 0.89 -9.84 -9.24
CA SER A 63 1.32 -9.03 -10.39
C SER A 63 0.19 -8.10 -10.89
N PRO A 64 -0.32 -7.23 -10.01
CA PRO A 64 -1.44 -6.36 -10.37
C PRO A 64 -1.03 -5.33 -11.41
N ALA A 65 -1.93 -4.95 -12.32
CA ALA A 65 -1.73 -3.80 -13.20
C ALA A 65 -1.88 -2.47 -12.42
N VAL A 66 -2.72 -2.47 -11.38
CA VAL A 66 -2.94 -1.34 -10.47
C VAL A 66 -2.84 -1.83 -9.04
N LEU A 67 -1.98 -1.19 -8.24
CA LEU A 67 -1.86 -1.40 -6.80
C LEU A 67 -2.47 -0.20 -6.08
N MET A 68 -3.55 -0.43 -5.32
CA MET A 68 -4.13 0.59 -4.47
C MET A 68 -3.83 0.28 -3.00
N THR A 69 -3.33 1.25 -2.27
CA THR A 69 -3.03 1.13 -0.84
C THR A 69 -3.48 2.38 -0.08
N ALA A 70 -4.12 2.16 1.04
CA ALA A 70 -4.58 3.23 1.92
C ALA A 70 -4.01 3.02 3.32
N TYR A 71 -3.33 4.04 3.84
CA TYR A 71 -2.76 4.06 5.19
C TYR A 71 -1.86 2.84 5.49
N ALA A 72 -1.10 2.39 4.49
CA ALA A 72 -0.32 1.14 4.57
C ALA A 72 0.73 1.12 5.68
N VAL A 73 1.17 2.28 6.15
CA VAL A 73 2.22 2.44 7.18
C VAL A 73 1.69 2.97 8.51
N ARG A 74 0.40 3.20 8.63
CA ARG A 74 -0.18 3.77 9.84
C ARG A 74 0.08 2.87 11.06
N GLY A 75 0.69 3.46 12.10
CA GLY A 75 1.02 2.73 13.34
C GLY A 75 2.21 1.77 13.23
N LEU A 76 3.02 1.88 12.17
CA LEU A 76 4.26 1.14 12.04
C LEU A 76 5.44 1.93 12.59
N ASP A 77 6.50 1.21 12.97
CA ASP A 77 7.80 1.82 13.21
C ASP A 77 8.44 2.28 11.88
N ILE A 78 9.45 3.14 12.00
CA ILE A 78 10.14 3.76 10.87
C ILE A 78 10.69 2.70 9.90
N ASN A 79 11.36 1.66 10.40
CA ASN A 79 11.97 0.64 9.57
C ASN A 79 10.94 -0.19 8.79
N ALA A 80 9.83 -0.53 9.44
CA ALA A 80 8.72 -1.22 8.79
C ALA A 80 8.08 -0.35 7.71
N SER A 81 7.94 0.97 7.94
CA SER A 81 7.42 1.93 6.97
C SER A 81 8.30 2.02 5.73
N TYR A 82 9.60 2.19 5.90
CA TYR A 82 10.54 2.20 4.76
C TYR A 82 10.49 0.91 3.94
N THR A 83 10.37 -0.25 4.58
CA THR A 83 10.21 -1.52 3.85
C THR A 83 8.97 -1.50 2.94
N ILE A 84 7.85 -0.93 3.41
CA ILE A 84 6.63 -0.82 2.61
C ILE A 84 6.81 0.20 1.47
N TYR A 85 7.47 1.34 1.71
CA TYR A 85 7.76 2.32 0.66
C TYR A 85 8.66 1.75 -0.44
N ASP A 86 9.71 1.01 -0.09
CA ASP A 86 10.56 0.32 -1.05
C ASP A 86 9.77 -0.68 -1.91
N LEU A 87 8.86 -1.43 -1.30
CA LEU A 87 8.00 -2.36 -2.03
C LEU A 87 7.11 -1.64 -3.04
N ILE A 88 6.54 -0.50 -2.66
CA ILE A 88 5.71 0.34 -3.52
C ILE A 88 6.54 0.89 -4.67
N ASN A 89 7.72 1.45 -4.41
CA ASN A 89 8.62 1.98 -5.44
C ASN A 89 9.04 0.91 -6.45
N ARG A 90 9.41 -0.28 -5.99
CA ARG A 90 9.71 -1.42 -6.89
C ARG A 90 8.54 -1.80 -7.79
N GLN A 91 7.29 -1.60 -7.35
CA GLN A 91 6.14 -1.82 -8.23
C GLN A 91 6.03 -0.71 -9.30
N LYS A 92 6.27 0.55 -8.95
CA LYS A 92 6.34 1.67 -9.91
C LYS A 92 7.42 1.41 -10.98
N GLU A 93 8.62 1.00 -10.58
CA GLU A 93 9.72 0.64 -11.49
C GLU A 93 9.36 -0.48 -12.45
N ARG A 94 8.50 -1.40 -12.04
CA ARG A 94 7.97 -2.49 -12.88
C ARG A 94 6.80 -2.07 -13.78
N GLY A 95 6.41 -0.79 -13.76
CA GLY A 95 5.32 -0.24 -14.58
C GLY A 95 3.93 -0.47 -13.99
N VAL A 96 3.82 -0.87 -12.72
CA VAL A 96 2.53 -0.97 -12.03
C VAL A 96 2.03 0.44 -11.69
N ALA A 97 0.79 0.76 -12.04
CA ALA A 97 0.15 1.99 -11.60
C ALA A 97 -0.16 1.90 -10.10
N VAL A 98 0.36 2.85 -9.31
CA VAL A 98 0.17 2.84 -7.86
C VAL A 98 -0.71 4.01 -7.43
N ILE A 99 -1.75 3.71 -6.66
CA ILE A 99 -2.57 4.70 -5.97
C ILE A 99 -2.28 4.57 -4.47
N TYR A 100 -1.60 5.56 -3.91
CA TYR A 100 -1.28 5.63 -2.49
C TYR A 100 -2.16 6.66 -1.79
N VAL A 101 -2.90 6.25 -0.78
CA VAL A 101 -3.71 7.14 0.06
C VAL A 101 -3.05 7.27 1.42
N GLY A 102 -2.72 8.50 1.80
CA GLY A 102 -2.06 8.83 3.07
C GLY A 102 -2.31 10.27 3.48
N GLU A 103 -1.89 10.62 4.68
CA GLU A 103 -2.03 11.95 5.28
C GLU A 103 -0.69 12.64 5.56
N ASP A 104 0.41 11.88 5.49
CA ASP A 104 1.75 12.42 5.71
C ASP A 104 2.27 13.06 4.41
N LEU A 105 2.35 14.39 4.40
CA LEU A 105 2.74 15.17 3.23
C LEU A 105 4.20 14.92 2.82
N ASP A 106 5.10 14.69 3.76
CA ASP A 106 6.51 14.43 3.45
C ASP A 106 6.63 13.12 2.68
N VAL A 107 5.92 12.10 3.12
CA VAL A 107 5.85 10.81 2.42
C VAL A 107 5.19 10.93 1.04
N LEU A 108 4.10 11.69 0.93
CA LEU A 108 3.41 11.87 -0.35
C LEU A 108 4.28 12.60 -1.38
N LEU A 109 5.01 13.64 -0.94
CA LEU A 109 5.93 14.40 -1.82
C LEU A 109 7.13 13.57 -2.28
N GLU A 110 7.62 12.66 -1.43
CA GLU A 110 8.76 11.80 -1.77
C GLU A 110 8.35 10.57 -2.62
N LEU A 111 7.21 9.95 -2.29
CA LEU A 111 6.80 8.68 -2.87
C LEU A 111 6.02 8.82 -4.17
N CYS A 112 5.21 9.89 -4.31
CA CYS A 112 4.27 10.05 -5.41
C CYS A 112 4.86 10.89 -6.56
N ASP A 113 4.44 10.63 -7.78
CA ASP A 113 4.73 11.50 -8.93
C ASP A 113 3.70 12.62 -9.05
N ARG A 114 2.45 12.34 -8.68
CA ARG A 114 1.33 13.29 -8.69
C ARG A 114 0.52 13.15 -7.41
N ILE A 115 0.04 14.27 -6.89
CA ILE A 115 -0.81 14.31 -5.69
C ILE A 115 -2.17 14.87 -6.08
N MET A 116 -3.22 14.11 -5.78
CA MET A 116 -4.61 14.56 -5.85
C MET A 116 -5.10 14.88 -4.43
N VAL A 117 -5.48 16.12 -4.21
CA VAL A 117 -6.01 16.56 -2.92
C VAL A 117 -7.52 16.51 -2.94
N ILE A 118 -8.10 15.85 -1.93
CA ILE A 118 -9.55 15.72 -1.75
C ILE A 118 -9.92 16.34 -0.41
N SER A 119 -10.80 17.31 -0.43
CA SER A 119 -11.35 17.97 0.76
C SER A 119 -12.86 18.09 0.66
N SER A 120 -13.58 17.76 1.73
CA SER A 120 -15.05 17.82 1.78
C SER A 120 -15.77 17.11 0.61
N GLY A 121 -15.21 15.97 0.17
CA GLY A 121 -15.76 15.18 -0.94
C GLY A 121 -15.51 15.73 -2.35
N LYS A 122 -14.73 16.80 -2.49
CA LYS A 122 -14.35 17.41 -3.77
C LYS A 122 -12.84 17.35 -3.99
N VAL A 123 -12.41 17.22 -5.26
CA VAL A 123 -11.00 17.38 -5.63
C VAL A 123 -10.69 18.87 -5.64
N THR A 124 -9.80 19.30 -4.75
CA THR A 124 -9.36 20.69 -4.61
C THR A 124 -8.09 21.01 -5.39
N GLY A 125 -7.38 20.00 -5.84
CA GLY A 125 -6.20 20.14 -6.70
C GLY A 125 -5.63 18.81 -7.17
N MET A 126 -4.94 18.86 -8.31
CA MET A 126 -4.11 17.77 -8.82
C MET A 126 -2.79 18.39 -9.28
N VAL A 127 -1.70 18.00 -8.64
CA VAL A 127 -0.41 18.67 -8.73
C VAL A 127 0.73 17.67 -8.97
N ASP A 128 1.83 18.17 -9.53
CA ASP A 128 3.08 17.41 -9.66
C ASP A 128 3.82 17.46 -8.33
N ALA A 129 4.10 16.28 -7.74
CA ALA A 129 4.76 16.17 -6.44
C ALA A 129 6.22 16.69 -6.46
N ARG A 130 6.84 16.75 -7.63
CA ARG A 130 8.24 17.22 -7.79
C ARG A 130 8.39 18.72 -7.75
N THR A 131 7.31 19.47 -8.00
CA THR A 131 7.35 20.92 -8.15
C THR A 131 6.57 21.67 -7.08
N ILE A 132 5.62 21.00 -6.42
CA ILE A 132 4.79 21.61 -5.39
C ILE A 132 5.48 21.58 -4.02
N THR A 133 5.23 22.60 -3.21
CA THR A 133 5.67 22.65 -1.82
C THR A 133 4.65 22.04 -0.86
N LYS A 134 5.12 21.66 0.33
CA LYS A 134 4.27 21.13 1.40
C LYS A 134 3.18 22.12 1.81
N GLU A 135 3.54 23.42 1.87
CA GLU A 135 2.65 24.52 2.21
C GLU A 135 1.53 24.67 1.18
N GLU A 136 1.86 24.58 -0.11
CA GLU A 136 0.87 24.65 -1.20
C GLU A 136 -0.11 23.49 -1.18
N VAL A 137 0.38 22.27 -0.91
CA VAL A 137 -0.52 21.11 -0.70
C VAL A 137 -1.42 21.34 0.51
N GLY A 138 -0.86 21.85 1.61
CA GLY A 138 -1.61 22.20 2.82
C GLY A 138 -2.73 23.23 2.53
N LEU A 139 -2.47 24.23 1.70
CA LEU A 139 -3.48 25.20 1.27
C LEU A 139 -4.60 24.53 0.46
N LEU A 140 -4.28 23.59 -0.42
CA LEU A 140 -5.28 22.83 -1.16
C LEU A 140 -6.16 21.99 -0.24
N MET A 141 -5.61 21.44 0.83
CA MET A 141 -6.36 20.66 1.83
C MET A 141 -7.34 21.53 2.63
N THR A 142 -7.04 22.82 2.82
CA THR A 142 -7.87 23.76 3.57
C THR A 142 -8.85 24.54 2.70
N LYS A 143 -8.71 24.49 1.37
CA LYS A 143 -9.69 25.08 0.45
C LYS A 143 -11.04 24.41 0.68
N SER A 144 -11.81 24.98 1.57
CA SER A 144 -13.23 24.71 1.71
C SER A 144 -13.93 25.20 0.44
N SER A 145 -14.99 24.52 0.04
CA SER A 145 -15.92 24.93 -1.04
C SER A 145 -16.69 26.24 -0.72
N ARG A 146 -16.05 27.19 -0.03
CA ARG A 146 -16.61 28.48 0.35
C ARG A 146 -16.57 29.54 -0.79
N GLY A 147 -16.21 29.13 -2.01
CA GLY A 147 -16.05 30.04 -3.16
C GLY A 147 -17.19 30.05 -4.17
N GLU A 148 -18.29 29.33 -3.97
CA GLU A 148 -19.38 29.27 -4.95
C GLU A 148 -20.77 29.58 -4.36
N ALA A 149 -20.84 30.37 -3.29
CA ALA A 149 -22.13 30.76 -2.67
C ALA A 149 -22.35 32.28 -2.63
N ASP A 150 -21.62 33.07 -3.45
CA ASP A 150 -21.88 34.50 -3.63
C ASP A 150 -21.61 34.89 -5.10
N GLU A 151 -22.50 34.48 -6.01
CA GLU A 151 -22.86 35.14 -7.27
C GLU A 151 -24.30 34.81 -7.64
#